data_2c56f10425139aa2ffbc76dcdc476ac1
#
_entry.id   2c56f10425139aa2ffbc76dcdc476ac1
#
_cell.length_a   1.000
_cell.length_b   1.000
_cell.length_c   1.000
_cell.angle_alpha   90.00
_cell.angle_beta   90.00
_cell.angle_gamma   90.00
#
_symmetry.space_group_name_H-M   'P 1'
#
loop_
_entity.id
_entity.type
_entity.pdbx_description
1 polymer ?
#
loop_
_entity_poly.entity_id
_entity_poly.type
_entity_poly.pdbx_seq_one_letter_code
_entity_poly.pdbx_strand_id
1 'polypeptide(L)'
;DQWKIAACPVNGPALAANGARVALAWFTAPGDSGRVNVAFSDHAGATFGAPVRVDGGSPAGRVDVVLLPDGAALVTWVERVGGDVAAVRARRVGRDGSVGAPLTIASSSAARSSGFPRSTVAGANVLFAWTVPGRPSAVRVARASVSEFR
;
A
#
# COMPACT_ATOMS: atom_id res chain seq x y z
N ASP A 1 14.12 -9.97 -2.70
CA ASP A 1 13.39 -10.72 -3.71
C ASP A 1 14.21 -10.80 -5.00
N GLN A 2 13.82 -11.64 -5.94
CA GLN A 2 14.62 -11.87 -7.17
C GLN A 2 14.04 -11.13 -8.39
N TRP A 3 13.26 -10.09 -8.19
CA TRP A 3 12.72 -9.31 -9.28
C TRP A 3 13.82 -8.52 -9.98
N LYS A 4 13.95 -8.72 -11.27
CA LYS A 4 14.84 -7.97 -12.16
C LYS A 4 13.99 -7.18 -13.14
N ILE A 5 14.18 -5.87 -13.20
CA ILE A 5 13.47 -4.98 -14.12
C ILE A 5 14.46 -4.39 -15.12
N ALA A 6 14.17 -4.53 -16.40
CA ALA A 6 14.95 -3.93 -17.51
C ALA A 6 14.40 -2.56 -17.93
N ALA A 7 13.79 -1.82 -17.01
CA ALA A 7 13.15 -0.52 -17.24
C ALA A 7 13.32 0.39 -16.03
N CYS A 8 12.93 1.67 -16.14
CA CYS A 8 12.93 2.58 -14.99
C CYS A 8 11.96 2.08 -13.91
N PRO A 9 12.44 1.79 -12.68
CA PRO A 9 11.57 1.38 -11.58
C PRO A 9 10.72 2.58 -11.15
N VAL A 10 9.40 2.48 -11.34
CA VAL A 10 8.43 3.47 -10.81
C VAL A 10 7.90 3.08 -9.44
N ASN A 11 7.96 1.79 -9.09
CA ASN A 11 7.47 1.27 -7.82
C ASN A 11 8.60 1.21 -6.80
N GLY A 12 8.67 2.22 -5.93
CA GLY A 12 9.56 2.22 -4.77
C GLY A 12 8.88 1.60 -3.53
N PRO A 13 9.66 1.26 -2.49
CA PRO A 13 9.12 0.87 -1.18
C PRO A 13 8.56 2.08 -0.44
N ALA A 14 7.70 1.80 0.55
CA ALA A 14 7.20 2.75 1.53
C ALA A 14 7.54 2.28 2.94
N LEU A 15 7.82 3.21 3.83
CA LEU A 15 8.17 2.96 5.22
C LEU A 15 7.29 3.79 6.15
N ALA A 16 6.86 3.17 7.26
CA ALA A 16 6.26 3.86 8.40
C ALA A 16 6.98 3.43 9.67
N ALA A 17 7.24 4.37 10.57
CA ALA A 17 7.90 4.10 11.83
C ALA A 17 7.18 4.76 13.01
N ASN A 18 7.23 4.09 14.16
CA ASN A 18 6.81 4.61 15.45
C ASN A 18 7.76 4.06 16.53
N GLY A 19 8.71 4.89 16.98
CA GLY A 19 9.82 4.44 17.81
C GLY A 19 10.67 3.41 17.08
N ALA A 20 10.97 2.29 17.71
CA ALA A 20 11.74 1.19 17.12
C ALA A 20 10.91 0.28 16.18
N ARG A 21 9.59 0.47 16.13
CA ARG A 21 8.71 -0.30 15.26
C ARG A 21 8.70 0.30 13.87
N VAL A 22 8.96 -0.53 12.86
CA VAL A 22 8.96 -0.12 11.45
C VAL A 22 8.13 -1.11 10.65
N ALA A 23 7.32 -0.61 9.73
CA ALA A 23 6.70 -1.40 8.66
C ALA A 23 7.29 -0.98 7.32
N LEU A 24 7.71 -1.94 6.52
CA LEU A 24 8.21 -1.78 5.15
C LEU A 24 7.23 -2.45 4.20
N ALA A 25 6.65 -1.69 3.29
CA ALA A 25 5.81 -2.23 2.21
C ALA A 25 6.47 -2.01 0.86
N TRP A 26 6.36 -3.00 -0.04
CA TRP A 26 6.93 -2.90 -1.39
C TRP A 26 6.14 -3.72 -2.40
N PHE A 27 6.27 -3.31 -3.65
CA PHE A 27 5.83 -4.07 -4.80
C PHE A 27 7.00 -4.85 -5.39
N THR A 28 6.74 -6.05 -5.84
CA THR A 28 7.69 -6.89 -6.58
C THR A 28 6.96 -7.69 -7.65
N ALA A 29 7.63 -8.10 -8.71
CA ALA A 29 7.03 -8.88 -9.79
C ALA A 29 7.98 -9.95 -10.34
N PRO A 30 8.43 -10.91 -9.52
CA PRO A 30 9.25 -12.00 -10.02
C PRO A 30 8.45 -12.86 -11.01
N GLY A 31 9.04 -13.15 -12.18
CA GLY A 31 8.36 -13.90 -13.25
C GLY A 31 7.08 -13.21 -13.74
N ASP A 32 7.09 -11.87 -13.81
CA ASP A 32 5.97 -11.02 -14.22
C ASP A 32 4.70 -11.14 -13.36
N SER A 33 4.80 -11.79 -12.21
CA SER A 33 3.70 -11.91 -11.25
C SER A 33 3.80 -10.84 -10.17
N GLY A 34 2.99 -9.77 -10.29
CA GLY A 34 2.96 -8.67 -9.34
C GLY A 34 2.51 -9.12 -7.95
N ARG A 35 3.16 -8.60 -6.92
CA ARG A 35 2.84 -8.82 -5.50
C ARG A 35 3.10 -7.56 -4.70
N VAL A 36 2.27 -7.34 -3.69
CA VAL A 36 2.52 -6.35 -2.64
C VAL A 36 2.81 -7.10 -1.35
N ASN A 37 3.94 -6.80 -0.74
CA ASN A 37 4.37 -7.40 0.52
C ASN A 37 4.55 -6.32 1.59
N VAL A 38 4.47 -6.74 2.86
CA VAL A 38 4.85 -5.95 4.03
C VAL A 38 5.72 -6.80 4.95
N ALA A 39 6.70 -6.19 5.58
CA ALA A 39 7.50 -6.79 6.65
C ALA A 39 7.63 -5.81 7.82
N PHE A 40 7.81 -6.37 9.02
CA PHE A 40 7.90 -5.61 10.25
C PHE A 40 9.29 -5.72 10.86
N SER A 41 9.72 -4.65 11.51
CA SER A 41 10.90 -4.59 12.37
C SER A 41 10.53 -4.06 13.74
N ASP A 42 11.14 -4.62 14.78
CA ASP A 42 11.11 -4.12 16.15
C ASP A 42 12.45 -3.47 16.57
N HIS A 43 13.39 -3.42 15.64
CA HIS A 43 14.77 -3.03 15.88
C HIS A 43 15.17 -1.80 15.05
N ALA A 44 14.24 -0.84 14.91
CA ALA A 44 14.45 0.41 14.15
C ALA A 44 14.93 0.16 12.69
N GLY A 45 14.46 -0.93 12.07
CA GLY A 45 14.82 -1.29 10.70
C GLY A 45 16.12 -2.07 10.56
N ALA A 46 16.83 -2.40 11.66
CA ALA A 46 18.06 -3.18 11.59
C ALA A 46 17.83 -4.61 11.05
N THR A 47 16.70 -5.21 11.39
CA THR A 47 16.25 -6.51 10.87
C THR A 47 14.76 -6.48 10.61
N PHE A 48 14.31 -7.23 9.61
CA PHE A 48 12.89 -7.42 9.30
C PHE A 48 12.52 -8.89 9.39
N GLY A 49 11.30 -9.15 9.85
CA GLY A 49 10.70 -10.49 9.84
C GLY A 49 10.36 -10.96 8.42
N ALA A 50 9.77 -12.15 8.34
CA ALA A 50 9.31 -12.71 7.07
C ALA A 50 8.25 -11.80 6.42
N PRO A 51 8.30 -11.62 5.08
CA PRO A 51 7.31 -10.83 4.38
C PRO A 51 5.94 -11.49 4.37
N VAL A 52 4.90 -10.68 4.55
CA VAL A 52 3.50 -11.08 4.43
C VAL A 52 2.94 -10.50 3.14
N ARG A 53 2.29 -11.34 2.32
CA ARG A 53 1.63 -10.89 1.09
C ARG A 53 0.35 -10.13 1.43
N VAL A 54 0.18 -8.95 0.86
CA VAL A 54 -0.94 -8.04 1.13
C VAL A 54 -2.03 -8.10 0.07
N ASP A 55 -1.64 -8.14 -1.21
CA ASP A 55 -2.58 -8.21 -2.33
C ASP A 55 -3.20 -9.61 -2.47
N GLY A 56 -4.30 -9.69 -3.18
CA GLY A 56 -4.95 -10.94 -3.54
C GLY A 56 -5.31 -11.02 -5.04
N GLY A 57 -4.77 -10.10 -5.85
CA GLY A 57 -5.16 -9.97 -7.23
C GLY A 57 -4.01 -9.55 -8.17
N SER A 58 -4.23 -8.47 -8.90
CA SER A 58 -3.31 -7.96 -9.92
C SER A 58 -2.80 -6.56 -9.56
N PRO A 59 -1.91 -6.42 -8.55
CA PRO A 59 -1.44 -5.13 -8.12
C PRO A 59 -0.62 -4.44 -9.22
N ALA A 60 -0.85 -3.13 -9.38
CA ALA A 60 0.00 -2.25 -10.17
C ALA A 60 1.15 -1.67 -9.35
N GLY A 61 1.20 -1.97 -8.06
CA GLY A 61 2.15 -1.41 -7.09
C GLY A 61 1.70 -0.07 -6.52
N ARG A 62 2.60 0.93 -6.53
CA ARG A 62 2.35 2.27 -6.00
C ARG A 62 1.92 2.22 -4.53
N VAL A 63 2.72 1.51 -3.76
CA VAL A 63 2.42 1.22 -2.36
C VAL A 63 2.64 2.42 -1.46
N ASP A 64 1.84 2.48 -0.40
CA ASP A 64 2.06 3.32 0.77
C ASP A 64 1.77 2.50 2.03
N VAL A 65 2.27 2.93 3.19
CA VAL A 65 2.06 2.22 4.45
C VAL A 65 2.00 3.20 5.61
N VAL A 66 1.10 2.93 6.55
CA VAL A 66 1.07 3.62 7.85
C VAL A 66 1.00 2.58 8.97
N LEU A 67 1.54 2.91 10.14
CA LEU A 67 1.34 2.14 11.37
C LEU A 67 0.08 2.62 12.07
N LEU A 68 -0.81 1.69 12.37
CA LEU A 68 -2.01 1.93 13.18
C LEU A 68 -1.64 2.01 14.68
N PRO A 69 -2.53 2.55 15.53
CA PRO A 69 -2.25 2.70 16.97
C PRO A 69 -1.92 1.38 17.69
N ASP A 70 -2.46 0.27 17.22
CA ASP A 70 -2.19 -1.08 17.76
C ASP A 70 -0.89 -1.71 17.22
N GLY A 71 -0.18 -1.01 16.33
CA GLY A 71 1.07 -1.44 15.72
C GLY A 71 0.90 -2.31 14.48
N ALA A 72 -0.33 -2.58 14.02
CA ALA A 72 -0.56 -3.19 12.72
C ALA A 72 -0.19 -2.22 11.58
N ALA A 73 0.16 -2.75 10.42
CA ALA A 73 0.33 -1.96 9.22
C ALA A 73 -1.00 -1.84 8.46
N LEU A 74 -1.30 -0.64 7.97
CA LEU A 74 -2.28 -0.45 6.92
C LEU A 74 -1.53 -0.15 5.64
N VAL A 75 -1.59 -1.07 4.69
CA VAL A 75 -0.91 -0.95 3.39
C VAL A 75 -1.92 -0.51 2.35
N THR A 76 -1.58 0.53 1.60
CA THR A 76 -2.36 1.06 0.47
C THR A 76 -1.63 0.75 -0.84
N TRP A 77 -2.36 0.35 -1.87
CA TRP A 77 -1.79 0.10 -3.20
C TRP A 77 -2.79 0.37 -4.32
N VAL A 78 -2.30 0.39 -5.54
CA VAL A 78 -3.15 0.43 -6.74
C VAL A 78 -3.32 -0.99 -7.28
N GLU A 79 -4.56 -1.43 -7.42
CA GLU A 79 -4.96 -2.72 -7.95
C GLU A 79 -5.56 -2.55 -9.34
N ARG A 80 -5.14 -3.37 -10.32
CA ARG A 80 -5.78 -3.43 -11.64
C ARG A 80 -7.12 -4.17 -11.53
N VAL A 81 -8.16 -3.58 -12.08
CA VAL A 81 -9.51 -4.18 -12.08
C VAL A 81 -9.85 -4.74 -13.47
N GLY A 82 -9.36 -4.10 -14.52
CA GLY A 82 -9.54 -4.51 -15.90
C GLY A 82 -9.31 -3.35 -16.87
N GLY A 83 -8.67 -3.59 -18.00
CA GLY A 83 -8.27 -2.53 -18.95
C GLY A 83 -7.46 -1.44 -18.24
N ASP A 84 -7.84 -0.19 -18.44
CA ASP A 84 -7.22 0.97 -17.77
C ASP A 84 -7.81 1.29 -16.39
N VAL A 85 -8.81 0.53 -15.94
CA VAL A 85 -9.46 0.74 -14.66
C VAL A 85 -8.62 0.12 -13.54
N ALA A 86 -8.41 0.90 -12.49
CA ALA A 86 -7.78 0.46 -11.27
C ALA A 86 -8.55 0.94 -10.04
N ALA A 87 -8.22 0.38 -8.90
CA ALA A 87 -8.75 0.79 -7.60
C ALA A 87 -7.60 1.12 -6.64
N VAL A 88 -7.78 2.14 -5.82
CA VAL A 88 -6.98 2.34 -4.62
C VAL A 88 -7.53 1.38 -3.57
N ARG A 89 -6.72 0.45 -3.13
CA ARG A 89 -7.03 -0.54 -2.11
C ARG A 89 -6.26 -0.25 -0.84
N ALA A 90 -6.84 -0.63 0.30
CA ALA A 90 -6.13 -0.64 1.58
C ALA A 90 -6.44 -1.94 2.33
N ARG A 91 -5.45 -2.45 3.08
CA ARG A 91 -5.59 -3.69 3.85
C ARG A 91 -4.75 -3.62 5.11
N ARG A 92 -5.36 -4.02 6.22
CA ARG A 92 -4.67 -4.17 7.50
C ARG A 92 -3.91 -5.49 7.52
N VAL A 93 -2.68 -5.43 8.03
CA VAL A 93 -1.85 -6.62 8.30
C VAL A 93 -1.36 -6.52 9.73
N GLY A 94 -1.68 -7.54 10.52
CA GLY A 94 -1.21 -7.68 11.90
C GLY A 94 0.26 -8.07 11.94
N ARG A 95 0.91 -7.78 13.06
CA ARG A 95 2.31 -8.17 13.30
C ARG A 95 2.49 -9.68 13.45
N ASP A 96 1.41 -10.38 13.80
CA ASP A 96 1.32 -11.85 13.85
C ASP A 96 1.15 -12.50 12.47
N GLY A 97 1.15 -11.70 11.40
CA GLY A 97 0.92 -12.14 10.03
C GLY A 97 -0.56 -12.27 9.65
N SER A 98 -1.49 -11.92 10.53
CA SER A 98 -2.92 -11.88 10.20
C SER A 98 -3.19 -10.83 9.13
N VAL A 99 -4.06 -11.14 8.18
CA VAL A 99 -4.38 -10.28 7.04
C VAL A 99 -5.89 -10.07 7.00
N GLY A 100 -6.32 -8.84 7.19
CA GLY A 100 -7.72 -8.45 7.16
C GLY A 100 -8.33 -8.49 5.75
N ALA A 101 -9.61 -8.14 5.62
CA ALA A 101 -10.26 -7.97 4.34
C ALA A 101 -9.73 -6.71 3.60
N PRO A 102 -9.52 -6.75 2.29
CA PRO A 102 -9.14 -5.56 1.53
C PRO A 102 -10.35 -4.64 1.36
N LEU A 103 -10.17 -3.34 1.60
CA LEU A 103 -11.16 -2.31 1.31
C LEU A 103 -10.81 -1.56 0.03
N THR A 104 -11.83 -1.26 -0.77
CA THR A 104 -11.70 -0.32 -1.90
C THR A 104 -11.94 1.10 -1.39
N ILE A 105 -10.92 1.92 -1.47
CA ILE A 105 -10.97 3.33 -1.05
C ILE A 105 -11.55 4.20 -2.17
N ALA A 106 -11.13 3.94 -3.41
CA ALA A 106 -11.58 4.70 -4.57
C ALA A 106 -11.34 3.95 -5.88
N SER A 107 -12.10 4.30 -6.90
CA SER A 107 -11.74 4.01 -8.28
C SER A 107 -10.59 4.92 -8.73
N SER A 108 -9.70 4.38 -9.57
CA SER A 108 -8.53 5.07 -10.10
C SER A 108 -8.22 4.57 -11.52
N SER A 109 -7.07 4.95 -12.05
CA SER A 109 -6.55 4.49 -13.32
C SER A 109 -5.23 3.75 -13.13
N ALA A 110 -4.99 2.74 -13.97
CA ALA A 110 -3.69 2.07 -14.04
C ALA A 110 -2.61 2.92 -14.73
N ALA A 111 -2.99 4.03 -15.38
CA ALA A 111 -2.07 4.93 -16.07
C ALA A 111 -1.06 5.59 -15.10
N ARG A 112 0.14 5.90 -15.58
CA ARG A 112 1.19 6.56 -14.77
C ARG A 112 0.72 7.90 -14.19
N SER A 113 -0.15 8.61 -14.88
CA SER A 113 -0.69 9.92 -14.46
C SER A 113 -1.55 9.86 -13.20
N SER A 114 -2.03 8.69 -12.77
CA SER A 114 -2.74 8.55 -11.49
C SER A 114 -1.83 8.64 -10.25
N GLY A 115 -0.50 8.66 -10.45
CA GLY A 115 0.47 8.87 -9.39
C GLY A 115 0.44 7.77 -8.31
N PHE A 116 0.84 8.14 -7.10
CA PHE A 116 0.90 7.27 -5.93
C PHE A 116 -0.14 7.72 -4.91
N PRO A 117 -1.06 6.87 -4.47
CA PRO A 117 -1.90 7.18 -3.32
C PRO A 117 -1.03 7.34 -2.08
N ARG A 118 -1.41 8.26 -1.19
CA ARG A 118 -0.74 8.50 0.09
C ARG A 118 -1.75 8.36 1.20
N SER A 119 -1.29 7.87 2.33
CA SER A 119 -2.12 7.69 3.52
C SER A 119 -1.44 8.25 4.76
N THR A 120 -2.24 8.64 5.75
CA THR A 120 -1.76 9.06 7.06
C THR A 120 -2.81 8.77 8.12
N VAL A 121 -2.35 8.48 9.35
CA VAL A 121 -3.24 8.33 10.51
C VAL A 121 -3.48 9.70 11.13
N ALA A 122 -4.75 10.02 11.39
CA ALA A 122 -5.19 11.24 12.04
C ALA A 122 -6.21 10.90 13.14
N GLY A 123 -5.74 10.75 14.37
CA GLY A 123 -6.55 10.29 15.51
C GLY A 123 -7.12 8.90 15.26
N ALA A 124 -8.45 8.76 15.34
CA ALA A 124 -9.15 7.50 15.07
C ALA A 124 -9.43 7.24 13.58
N ASN A 125 -8.89 8.07 12.68
CA ASN A 125 -9.14 7.96 11.24
C ASN A 125 -7.85 7.76 10.47
N VAL A 126 -8.00 7.20 9.26
CA VAL A 126 -6.99 7.23 8.21
C VAL A 126 -7.49 8.14 7.08
N LEU A 127 -6.62 9.03 6.65
CA LEU A 127 -6.83 9.87 5.48
C LEU A 127 -6.08 9.27 4.31
N PHE A 128 -6.71 9.27 3.14
CA PHE A 128 -6.14 8.82 1.87
C PHE A 128 -6.21 9.96 0.88
N ALA A 129 -5.13 10.19 0.15
CA ALA A 129 -5.08 11.17 -0.94
C ALA A 129 -4.58 10.51 -2.21
N TRP A 130 -5.22 10.80 -3.35
CA TRP A 130 -4.81 10.27 -4.65
C TRP A 130 -5.08 11.26 -5.76
N THR A 131 -4.39 11.08 -6.89
CA THR A 131 -4.60 11.87 -8.10
C THR A 131 -5.64 11.18 -8.99
N VAL A 132 -6.61 11.93 -9.43
CA VAL A 132 -7.53 11.54 -10.52
C VAL A 132 -7.00 12.16 -11.80
N PRO A 133 -6.51 11.36 -12.77
CA PRO A 133 -6.06 11.86 -14.05
C PRO A 133 -7.21 12.53 -14.84
N GLY A 134 -6.90 13.58 -15.55
CA GLY A 134 -7.88 14.30 -16.37
C GLY A 134 -7.30 15.62 -16.86
N ARG A 135 -8.14 16.41 -17.53
CA ARG A 135 -7.82 17.78 -17.94
C ARG A 135 -8.93 18.73 -17.46
N PRO A 136 -8.73 19.41 -16.34
CA PRO A 136 -7.58 19.36 -15.42
C PRO A 136 -7.54 18.07 -14.60
N SER A 137 -6.35 17.69 -14.11
CA SER A 137 -6.22 16.65 -13.08
C SER A 137 -6.68 17.19 -11.73
N ALA A 138 -7.11 16.28 -10.84
CA ALA A 138 -7.57 16.66 -9.51
C ALA A 138 -6.94 15.76 -8.44
N VAL A 139 -6.72 16.30 -7.25
CA VAL A 139 -6.43 15.53 -6.03
C VAL A 139 -7.74 15.29 -5.28
N ARG A 140 -7.96 14.06 -4.87
CA ARG A 140 -9.10 13.69 -4.02
C ARG A 140 -8.61 13.14 -2.69
N VAL A 141 -9.43 13.32 -1.67
CA VAL A 141 -9.18 12.83 -0.31
C VAL A 141 -10.40 12.02 0.15
N ALA A 142 -10.12 10.89 0.81
CA ALA A 142 -11.13 10.13 1.54
C ALA A 142 -10.69 9.94 2.99
N ARG A 143 -11.65 9.67 3.86
CA ARG A 143 -11.44 9.36 5.26
C ARG A 143 -12.19 8.06 5.60
N ALA A 144 -11.52 7.17 6.32
CA ALA A 144 -12.12 5.97 6.90
C ALA A 144 -11.75 5.88 8.40
N SER A 145 -12.61 5.30 9.21
CA SER A 145 -12.26 4.99 10.60
C SER A 145 -11.23 3.86 10.65
N VAL A 146 -10.27 3.92 11.58
CA VAL A 146 -9.35 2.80 11.84
C VAL A 146 -10.11 1.51 12.14
N SER A 147 -11.29 1.59 12.76
CA SER A 147 -12.13 0.44 13.09
C SER A 147 -12.75 -0.29 11.88
N GLU A 148 -12.74 0.33 10.70
CA GLU A 148 -13.22 -0.31 9.46
C GLU A 148 -12.20 -1.33 8.92
N PHE A 149 -10.95 -1.24 9.34
CA PHE A 149 -9.87 -2.14 8.93
C PHE A 149 -9.69 -3.25 9.98
N ARG A 150 -10.30 -4.40 9.75
CA ARG A 150 -10.25 -5.57 10.64
C ARG A 150 -9.64 -6.77 9.94
#